data_98f19680b5be597026ca68105410a799
#
_entry.id   98f19680b5be597026ca68105410a799
#
_cell.length_a   1.000
_cell.length_b   1.000
_cell.length_c   1.000
_cell.angle_alpha   90.00
_cell.angle_beta   90.00
_cell.angle_gamma   90.00
#
_symmetry.space_group_name_H-M   'P 1'
#
loop_
_entity.id
_entity.type
_entity.pdbx_description
1 polymer ?
#
loop_
_entity_poly.entity_id
_entity_poly.type
_entity_poly.pdbx_seq_one_letter_code
_entity_poly.pdbx_strand_id
1 'polypeptide(L)'
;MIQTNGKKVYNQIKLKADALFVTCEYLMQYITGFGPENGAVLVDKNGVTLFTDSRYIEAAEKLFEGTEVTPVLWGKRRVSDILKDYKIVAISFDETTHSDFLALEKIGVKLVEADSTLFPLMETKNEWELSCIEKASEIAELAFNDLLPEIKEGMTETEVAALLEYKMRKFGAQGPSFPTIVAFGPHAAVPHHETGDTKLQFGDEILIDFGCRVNGYCSDITRTFLFGDDGKHEEFKKAYACVLEAHNLVQQKLVSGMTGIEADAIAREYLNACGYGELFTHSLGHGIGLRVHERPSLSIKGEQVLCDGMVFSDEPGVYKVGEYGIRIEDTVTLKDGKVKSFMGRTKKELFIL
;
A
#
# COMPACT_ATOMS: atom_id res chain seq x y z
N MET A 1 -20.47 -4.73 9.13
CA MET A 1 -19.83 -5.53 10.22
C MET A 1 -18.34 -5.49 9.98
N ILE A 2 -17.56 -5.37 11.06
CA ILE A 2 -16.10 -5.48 10.98
C ILE A 2 -15.74 -6.90 10.59
N GLN A 3 -14.72 -7.06 9.76
CA GLN A 3 -14.20 -8.37 9.41
C GLN A 3 -12.96 -8.67 10.24
N THR A 4 -12.90 -9.90 10.79
CA THR A 4 -11.78 -10.38 11.58
C THR A 4 -11.12 -11.57 10.87
N ASN A 5 -9.80 -11.70 10.98
CA ASN A 5 -9.03 -12.82 10.44
C ASN A 5 -8.52 -13.77 11.54
N GLY A 6 -8.95 -13.59 12.79
CA GLY A 6 -8.42 -14.31 13.94
C GLY A 6 -8.49 -15.82 13.80
N LYS A 7 -9.64 -16.36 13.38
CA LYS A 7 -9.80 -17.81 13.15
C LYS A 7 -8.92 -18.33 12.01
N LYS A 8 -8.78 -17.57 10.93
CA LYS A 8 -7.88 -17.89 9.80
C LYS A 8 -6.43 -18.00 10.29
N VAL A 9 -5.99 -16.99 11.06
CA VAL A 9 -4.65 -16.91 11.65
C VAL A 9 -4.42 -18.06 12.64
N TYR A 10 -5.33 -18.29 13.58
CA TYR A 10 -5.20 -19.38 14.55
C TYR A 10 -5.02 -20.74 13.89
N ASN A 11 -5.79 -21.03 12.84
CA ASN A 11 -5.72 -22.31 12.14
C ASN A 11 -4.33 -22.62 11.56
N GLN A 12 -3.55 -21.61 11.25
CA GLN A 12 -2.18 -21.77 10.76
C GLN A 12 -1.16 -21.77 11.92
N ILE A 13 -1.32 -20.86 12.88
CA ILE A 13 -0.40 -20.72 14.01
C ILE A 13 -0.40 -21.94 14.93
N LYS A 14 -1.54 -22.56 15.19
CA LYS A 14 -1.66 -23.76 16.06
C LYS A 14 -0.80 -24.95 15.62
N LEU A 15 -0.28 -24.93 14.39
CA LEU A 15 0.63 -25.96 13.87
C LEU A 15 2.08 -25.76 14.36
N LYS A 16 2.42 -24.56 14.83
CA LYS A 16 3.79 -24.16 15.23
C LYS A 16 3.89 -23.69 16.68
N ALA A 17 2.81 -23.14 17.25
CA ALA A 17 2.81 -22.49 18.56
C ALA A 17 1.46 -22.64 19.29
N ASP A 18 1.49 -22.45 20.61
CA ASP A 18 0.28 -22.46 21.46
C ASP A 18 -0.53 -21.18 21.28
N ALA A 19 0.15 -20.06 21.00
CA ALA A 19 -0.45 -18.76 20.78
C ALA A 19 0.38 -17.90 19.81
N LEU A 20 -0.28 -16.89 19.21
CA LEU A 20 0.35 -15.77 18.53
C LEU A 20 0.20 -14.53 19.40
N PHE A 21 1.26 -13.76 19.57
CA PHE A 21 1.25 -12.46 20.25
C PHE A 21 1.84 -11.39 19.34
N VAL A 22 1.07 -10.34 19.05
CA VAL A 22 1.50 -9.22 18.19
C VAL A 22 1.18 -7.89 18.84
N THR A 23 2.07 -6.91 18.64
CA THR A 23 1.94 -5.53 19.14
C THR A 23 1.97 -4.49 18.03
N CYS A 24 2.28 -4.90 16.81
CA CYS A 24 2.31 -4.05 15.63
C CYS A 24 0.90 -3.68 15.17
N GLU A 25 0.65 -2.39 14.97
CA GLU A 25 -0.67 -1.81 14.65
C GLU A 25 -1.33 -2.48 13.44
N TYR A 26 -0.60 -2.61 12.32
CA TYR A 26 -1.20 -3.17 11.10
C TYR A 26 -1.46 -4.68 11.19
N LEU A 27 -0.66 -5.45 11.94
CA LEU A 27 -0.96 -6.85 12.20
C LEU A 27 -2.17 -7.01 13.13
N MET A 28 -2.31 -6.14 14.14
CA MET A 28 -3.54 -6.08 14.95
C MET A 28 -4.75 -5.74 14.09
N GLN A 29 -4.61 -4.75 13.20
CA GLN A 29 -5.62 -4.36 12.23
C GLN A 29 -6.01 -5.54 11.32
N TYR A 30 -5.04 -6.29 10.79
CA TYR A 30 -5.30 -7.47 9.96
C TYR A 30 -6.10 -8.54 10.71
N ILE A 31 -5.70 -8.84 11.96
CA ILE A 31 -6.31 -9.92 12.76
C ILE A 31 -7.70 -9.54 13.24
N THR A 32 -7.90 -8.31 13.69
CA THR A 32 -9.11 -7.88 14.38
C THR A 32 -9.98 -6.90 13.59
N GLY A 33 -9.42 -6.23 12.57
CA GLY A 33 -10.04 -5.08 11.91
C GLY A 33 -9.85 -3.76 12.68
N PHE A 34 -9.09 -3.75 13.79
CA PHE A 34 -8.81 -2.58 14.61
C PHE A 34 -7.36 -2.62 15.13
N GLY A 35 -6.60 -1.58 14.85
CA GLY A 35 -5.19 -1.45 15.24
C GLY A 35 -4.98 -0.20 16.10
N PRO A 36 -5.11 -0.29 17.45
CA PRO A 36 -4.81 0.83 18.33
C PRO A 36 -3.29 1.03 18.44
N GLU A 37 -2.82 2.29 18.52
CA GLU A 37 -1.39 2.63 18.72
C GLU A 37 -0.76 1.92 19.93
N ASN A 38 -1.55 1.76 21.01
CA ASN A 38 -1.11 1.06 22.23
C ASN A 38 -2.03 -0.14 22.47
N GLY A 39 -1.57 -1.28 22.04
CA GLY A 39 -2.31 -2.53 22.19
C GLY A 39 -1.45 -3.76 21.95
N ALA A 40 -2.07 -4.91 22.13
CA ALA A 40 -1.57 -6.19 21.71
C ALA A 40 -2.73 -7.12 21.35
N VAL A 41 -2.51 -8.02 20.42
CA VAL A 41 -3.45 -9.09 20.12
C VAL A 41 -2.81 -10.43 20.49
N LEU A 42 -3.57 -11.22 21.22
CA LEU A 42 -3.28 -12.61 21.50
C LEU A 42 -4.30 -13.47 20.76
N VAL A 43 -3.82 -14.41 19.98
CA VAL A 43 -4.64 -15.40 19.28
C VAL A 43 -4.26 -16.79 19.79
N ASP A 44 -5.20 -17.47 20.39
CA ASP A 44 -5.00 -18.83 20.92
C ASP A 44 -6.22 -19.73 20.68
N LYS A 45 -6.24 -20.91 21.33
CA LYS A 45 -7.35 -21.88 21.24
C LYS A 45 -8.69 -21.34 21.76
N ASN A 46 -8.69 -20.28 22.56
CA ASN A 46 -9.88 -19.69 23.17
C ASN A 46 -10.46 -18.56 22.31
N GLY A 47 -9.74 -18.10 21.29
CA GLY A 47 -10.14 -17.03 20.38
C GLY A 47 -9.12 -15.91 20.26
N VAL A 48 -9.61 -14.70 20.04
CA VAL A 48 -8.81 -13.49 19.85
C VAL A 48 -9.04 -12.55 21.04
N THR A 49 -7.96 -12.17 21.73
CA THR A 49 -8.02 -11.16 22.78
C THR A 49 -7.28 -9.91 22.32
N LEU A 50 -7.96 -8.77 22.30
CA LEU A 50 -7.36 -7.47 22.05
C LEU A 50 -7.13 -6.76 23.39
N PHE A 51 -5.88 -6.61 23.78
CA PHE A 51 -5.50 -5.77 24.91
C PHE A 51 -5.32 -4.33 24.43
N THR A 52 -5.95 -3.38 25.10
CA THR A 52 -5.82 -1.96 24.77
C THR A 52 -5.96 -1.09 26.02
N ASP A 53 -5.64 0.19 25.91
CA ASP A 53 -5.71 1.11 27.03
C ASP A 53 -7.08 1.82 27.14
N SER A 54 -7.20 2.71 28.16
CA SER A 54 -8.45 3.40 28.46
C SER A 54 -8.93 4.36 27.35
N ARG A 55 -8.08 4.74 26.40
CA ARG A 55 -8.44 5.60 25.26
C ARG A 55 -9.27 4.86 24.21
N TYR A 56 -9.07 3.54 24.11
CA TYR A 56 -9.64 2.74 23.03
C TYR A 56 -10.64 1.66 23.50
N ILE A 57 -10.65 1.31 24.80
CA ILE A 57 -11.43 0.16 25.30
C ILE A 57 -12.94 0.30 25.02
N GLU A 58 -13.52 1.48 25.24
CA GLU A 58 -14.97 1.71 25.00
C GLU A 58 -15.32 1.55 23.51
N ALA A 59 -14.47 2.06 22.62
CA ALA A 59 -14.65 1.92 21.17
C ALA A 59 -14.52 0.45 20.76
N ALA A 60 -13.53 -0.27 21.30
CA ALA A 60 -13.31 -1.68 21.03
C ALA A 60 -14.48 -2.55 21.52
N GLU A 61 -15.01 -2.32 22.71
CA GLU A 61 -16.17 -3.05 23.25
C GLU A 61 -17.40 -2.91 22.35
N LYS A 62 -17.70 -1.69 21.88
CA LYS A 62 -18.80 -1.43 20.95
C LYS A 62 -18.55 -2.09 19.59
N LEU A 63 -17.31 -2.03 19.09
CA LEU A 63 -16.95 -2.52 17.76
C LEU A 63 -17.03 -4.04 17.67
N PHE A 64 -16.63 -4.73 18.75
CA PHE A 64 -16.53 -6.19 18.77
C PHE A 64 -17.72 -6.91 19.40
N GLU A 65 -18.79 -6.19 19.74
CA GLU A 65 -20.00 -6.80 20.26
C GLU A 65 -20.53 -7.87 19.30
N GLY A 66 -20.65 -9.11 19.78
CA GLY A 66 -21.11 -10.26 18.99
C GLY A 66 -20.09 -10.84 18.02
N THR A 67 -18.81 -10.45 18.09
CA THR A 67 -17.70 -11.00 17.29
C THR A 67 -16.87 -12.03 18.09
N GLU A 68 -15.85 -12.62 17.45
CA GLU A 68 -14.89 -13.52 18.09
C GLU A 68 -13.79 -12.81 18.90
N VAL A 69 -13.70 -11.47 18.80
CA VAL A 69 -12.67 -10.66 19.47
C VAL A 69 -13.15 -10.21 20.83
N THR A 70 -12.38 -10.48 21.87
CA THR A 70 -12.63 -10.05 23.23
C THR A 70 -11.73 -8.87 23.60
N PRO A 71 -12.25 -7.63 23.70
CA PRO A 71 -11.49 -6.50 24.18
C PRO A 71 -11.21 -6.63 25.69
N VAL A 72 -9.99 -6.28 26.08
CA VAL A 72 -9.55 -6.32 27.48
C VAL A 72 -8.75 -5.07 27.80
N LEU A 73 -9.16 -4.35 28.86
CA LEU A 73 -8.36 -3.23 29.35
C LEU A 73 -6.99 -3.73 29.83
N TRP A 74 -5.91 -3.24 29.20
CA TRP A 74 -4.55 -3.62 29.58
C TRP A 74 -4.25 -3.34 31.04
N GLY A 75 -4.56 -2.12 31.51
CA GLY A 75 -4.45 -1.71 32.91
C GLY A 75 -3.01 -1.85 33.42
N LYS A 76 -2.86 -2.57 34.55
CA LYS A 76 -1.57 -2.87 35.20
C LYS A 76 -0.99 -4.25 34.81
N ARG A 77 -1.60 -4.98 33.87
CA ARG A 77 -1.10 -6.29 33.44
C ARG A 77 0.25 -6.13 32.76
N ARG A 78 1.15 -7.06 33.06
CA ARG A 78 2.43 -7.19 32.35
C ARG A 78 2.28 -8.22 31.22
N VAL A 79 3.05 -8.09 30.17
CA VAL A 79 3.10 -9.10 29.08
C VAL A 79 3.44 -10.48 29.64
N SER A 80 4.33 -10.54 30.66
CA SER A 80 4.64 -11.78 31.38
C SER A 80 3.43 -12.45 32.03
N ASP A 81 2.47 -11.67 32.53
CA ASP A 81 1.26 -12.23 33.16
C ASP A 81 0.32 -12.85 32.12
N ILE A 82 0.41 -12.37 30.89
CA ILE A 82 -0.38 -12.87 29.74
C ILE A 82 0.26 -14.14 29.18
N LEU A 83 1.59 -14.15 29.02
CA LEU A 83 2.28 -15.19 28.23
C LEU A 83 2.84 -16.35 29.07
N LYS A 84 2.99 -16.22 30.39
CA LYS A 84 3.66 -17.20 31.27
C LYS A 84 3.10 -18.64 31.23
N ASP A 85 1.83 -18.80 30.85
CA ASP A 85 1.17 -20.10 30.82
C ASP A 85 1.29 -20.81 29.47
N TYR A 86 1.88 -20.17 28.45
CA TYR A 86 2.17 -20.76 27.16
C TYR A 86 3.60 -21.35 27.15
N LYS A 87 3.78 -22.43 26.37
CA LYS A 87 5.10 -23.06 26.16
C LYS A 87 5.80 -22.45 24.95
N ILE A 88 5.04 -22.27 23.87
CA ILE A 88 5.55 -21.75 22.59
C ILE A 88 4.65 -20.59 22.16
N VAL A 89 5.24 -19.44 21.95
CA VAL A 89 4.55 -18.22 21.48
C VAL A 89 5.14 -17.79 20.15
N ALA A 90 4.29 -17.67 19.14
CA ALA A 90 4.67 -17.10 17.85
C ALA A 90 4.61 -15.56 17.94
N ILE A 91 5.60 -14.88 17.39
CA ILE A 91 5.66 -13.43 17.25
C ILE A 91 6.17 -13.06 15.86
N SER A 92 5.88 -11.88 15.38
CA SER A 92 6.52 -11.36 14.17
C SER A 92 7.95 -10.93 14.51
N PHE A 93 8.96 -11.52 13.85
CA PHE A 93 10.36 -11.12 14.03
C PHE A 93 10.67 -9.85 13.25
N ASP A 94 10.02 -9.64 12.10
CA ASP A 94 10.21 -8.46 11.27
C ASP A 94 9.63 -7.18 11.93
N GLU A 95 8.54 -7.33 12.71
CA GLU A 95 7.80 -6.21 13.30
C GLU A 95 8.02 -6.04 14.81
N THR A 96 8.71 -6.97 15.46
CA THR A 96 9.04 -6.86 16.89
C THR A 96 10.36 -6.13 17.06
N THR A 97 10.36 -5.03 17.79
CA THR A 97 11.62 -4.33 18.07
C THR A 97 12.59 -5.22 18.84
N HIS A 98 13.88 -5.01 18.66
CA HIS A 98 14.89 -5.77 19.40
C HIS A 98 14.71 -5.68 20.94
N SER A 99 14.31 -4.49 21.45
CA SER A 99 14.03 -4.30 22.86
C SER A 99 12.86 -5.12 23.36
N ASP A 100 11.78 -5.20 22.56
CA ASP A 100 10.60 -5.99 22.91
C ASP A 100 10.89 -7.48 22.81
N PHE A 101 11.65 -7.91 21.80
CA PHE A 101 12.12 -9.30 21.71
C PHE A 101 12.87 -9.73 22.95
N LEU A 102 13.86 -8.93 23.42
CA LEU A 102 14.60 -9.22 24.64
C LEU A 102 13.73 -9.20 25.91
N ALA A 103 12.68 -8.38 25.92
CA ALA A 103 11.73 -8.37 27.02
C ALA A 103 10.86 -9.63 27.04
N LEU A 104 10.41 -10.08 25.85
CA LEU A 104 9.65 -11.32 25.69
C LEU A 104 10.50 -12.56 26.02
N GLU A 105 11.75 -12.60 25.59
CA GLU A 105 12.67 -13.71 25.87
C GLU A 105 12.87 -13.92 27.38
N LYS A 106 12.94 -12.84 28.16
CA LYS A 106 13.06 -12.88 29.64
C LYS A 106 11.85 -13.52 30.34
N ILE A 107 10.71 -13.65 29.67
CA ILE A 107 9.52 -14.31 30.24
C ILE A 107 9.76 -15.83 30.36
N GLY A 108 10.67 -16.39 29.56
CA GLY A 108 11.03 -17.81 29.60
C GLY A 108 10.14 -18.71 28.74
N VAL A 109 9.27 -18.13 27.90
CA VAL A 109 8.53 -18.87 26.89
C VAL A 109 9.41 -19.08 25.64
N LYS A 110 9.18 -20.18 24.91
CA LYS A 110 9.87 -20.38 23.61
C LYS A 110 9.24 -19.49 22.55
N LEU A 111 10.01 -18.55 22.01
CA LEU A 111 9.59 -17.69 20.91
C LEU A 111 9.87 -18.38 19.56
N VAL A 112 8.92 -18.28 18.63
CA VAL A 112 9.06 -18.75 17.24
C VAL A 112 8.54 -17.67 16.29
N GLU A 113 9.11 -17.62 15.09
CA GLU A 113 8.70 -16.64 14.09
C GLU A 113 7.32 -16.94 13.52
N ALA A 114 6.55 -15.89 13.27
CA ALA A 114 5.21 -15.95 12.69
C ALA A 114 5.15 -15.42 11.24
N ASP A 115 6.17 -14.71 10.78
CA ASP A 115 6.17 -13.94 9.52
C ASP A 115 5.95 -14.82 8.31
N SER A 116 6.61 -16.01 8.27
CA SER A 116 6.40 -17.02 7.22
C SER A 116 4.97 -17.57 7.15
N THR A 117 4.15 -17.28 8.14
CA THR A 117 2.74 -17.67 8.20
C THR A 117 1.83 -16.47 7.96
N LEU A 118 2.10 -15.34 8.62
CA LEU A 118 1.23 -14.15 8.56
C LEU A 118 1.27 -13.46 7.21
N PHE A 119 2.46 -13.20 6.66
CA PHE A 119 2.57 -12.45 5.42
C PHE A 119 1.89 -13.14 4.24
N PRO A 120 2.07 -14.46 3.99
CA PRO A 120 1.32 -15.14 2.94
C PRO A 120 -0.21 -15.09 3.11
N LEU A 121 -0.70 -15.04 4.36
CA LEU A 121 -2.13 -14.87 4.62
C LEU A 121 -2.64 -13.47 4.27
N MET A 122 -1.78 -12.44 4.38
CA MET A 122 -2.10 -11.04 4.08
C MET A 122 -1.98 -10.72 2.59
N GLU A 123 -1.09 -11.40 1.87
CA GLU A 123 -0.84 -11.18 0.45
C GLU A 123 -2.09 -11.38 -0.40
N THR A 124 -2.89 -12.42 -0.10
CA THR A 124 -4.14 -12.70 -0.80
C THR A 124 -5.32 -12.09 -0.05
N LYS A 125 -5.92 -11.07 -0.65
CA LYS A 125 -7.05 -10.31 -0.11
C LYS A 125 -8.37 -11.06 -0.32
N ASN A 126 -9.22 -11.05 0.68
CA ASN A 126 -10.59 -11.54 0.57
C ASN A 126 -11.49 -10.45 -0.06
N GLU A 127 -12.75 -10.79 -0.38
CA GLU A 127 -13.68 -9.89 -1.07
C GLU A 127 -13.95 -8.57 -0.30
N TRP A 128 -13.95 -8.60 1.03
CA TRP A 128 -14.14 -7.38 1.82
C TRP A 128 -12.89 -6.49 1.76
N GLU A 129 -11.70 -7.07 1.90
CA GLU A 129 -10.42 -6.35 1.78
C GLU A 129 -10.27 -5.73 0.40
N LEU A 130 -10.61 -6.49 -0.66
CA LEU A 130 -10.67 -5.98 -2.03
C LEU A 130 -11.65 -4.81 -2.17
N SER A 131 -12.84 -4.89 -1.55
CA SER A 131 -13.82 -3.80 -1.59
C SER A 131 -13.35 -2.52 -0.88
N CYS A 132 -12.53 -2.65 0.17
CA CYS A 132 -11.90 -1.50 0.85
C CYS A 132 -10.87 -0.82 -0.06
N ILE A 133 -10.01 -1.60 -0.73
CA ILE A 133 -9.02 -1.09 -1.69
C ILE A 133 -9.71 -0.45 -2.91
N GLU A 134 -10.74 -1.10 -3.46
CA GLU A 134 -11.54 -0.55 -4.56
C GLU A 134 -12.16 0.79 -4.16
N LYS A 135 -12.70 0.91 -2.94
CA LYS A 135 -13.26 2.17 -2.44
C LYS A 135 -12.19 3.24 -2.22
N ALA A 136 -11.01 2.88 -1.73
CA ALA A 136 -9.88 3.80 -1.59
C ALA A 136 -9.44 4.32 -2.97
N SER A 137 -9.33 3.44 -3.96
CA SER A 137 -9.00 3.78 -5.35
C SER A 137 -10.04 4.71 -5.96
N GLU A 138 -11.33 4.41 -5.80
CA GLU A 138 -12.42 5.29 -6.28
C GLU A 138 -12.34 6.70 -5.68
N ILE A 139 -12.11 6.80 -4.37
CA ILE A 139 -11.98 8.11 -3.69
C ILE A 139 -10.77 8.89 -4.20
N ALA A 140 -9.64 8.23 -4.38
CA ALA A 140 -8.42 8.85 -4.91
C ALA A 140 -8.65 9.42 -6.31
N GLU A 141 -9.24 8.63 -7.23
CA GLU A 141 -9.57 9.09 -8.58
C GLU A 141 -10.60 10.24 -8.61
N LEU A 142 -11.62 10.17 -7.77
CA LEU A 142 -12.62 11.27 -7.65
C LEU A 142 -11.97 12.56 -7.16
N ALA A 143 -11.08 12.46 -6.16
CA ALA A 143 -10.35 13.61 -5.62
C ALA A 143 -9.40 14.22 -6.65
N PHE A 144 -8.70 13.40 -7.41
CA PHE A 144 -7.82 13.84 -8.48
C PHE A 144 -8.59 14.57 -9.59
N ASN A 145 -9.69 13.99 -10.07
CA ASN A 145 -10.52 14.62 -11.10
C ASN A 145 -11.16 15.95 -10.62
N ASP A 146 -11.53 16.04 -9.33
CA ASP A 146 -12.06 17.27 -8.72
C ASP A 146 -10.95 18.33 -8.50
N LEU A 147 -9.69 17.91 -8.39
CA LEU A 147 -8.52 18.77 -8.27
C LEU A 147 -8.16 19.46 -9.59
N LEU A 148 -8.16 18.73 -10.72
CA LEU A 148 -7.62 19.19 -12.00
C LEU A 148 -8.07 20.62 -12.40
N PRO A 149 -9.36 21.00 -12.34
CA PRO A 149 -9.81 22.35 -12.72
C PRO A 149 -9.37 23.44 -11.73
N GLU A 150 -8.84 23.09 -10.57
CA GLU A 150 -8.39 24.05 -9.55
C GLU A 150 -6.88 24.33 -9.62
N ILE A 151 -6.11 23.51 -10.36
CA ILE A 151 -4.68 23.72 -10.57
C ILE A 151 -4.47 24.97 -11.42
N LYS A 152 -3.59 25.88 -10.96
CA LYS A 152 -3.31 27.15 -11.60
C LYS A 152 -1.83 27.47 -11.57
N GLU A 153 -1.36 28.20 -12.57
CA GLU A 153 -0.01 28.76 -12.60
C GLU A 153 0.28 29.53 -11.31
N GLY A 154 1.49 29.33 -10.78
CA GLY A 154 1.97 29.93 -9.55
C GLY A 154 1.60 29.20 -8.26
N MET A 155 0.74 28.18 -8.30
CA MET A 155 0.54 27.28 -7.15
C MET A 155 1.82 26.52 -6.84
N THR A 156 2.10 26.28 -5.56
CA THR A 156 3.20 25.43 -5.14
C THR A 156 2.82 23.95 -5.16
N GLU A 157 3.83 23.07 -5.23
CA GLU A 157 3.64 21.61 -5.09
C GLU A 157 2.89 21.28 -3.77
N THR A 158 3.27 21.94 -2.66
CA THR A 158 2.62 21.79 -1.35
C THR A 158 1.14 22.21 -1.38
N GLU A 159 0.80 23.28 -2.06
CA GLU A 159 -0.60 23.74 -2.18
C GLU A 159 -1.44 22.72 -2.95
N VAL A 160 -0.91 22.14 -4.04
CA VAL A 160 -1.60 21.12 -4.83
C VAL A 160 -1.77 19.84 -4.02
N ALA A 161 -0.73 19.38 -3.30
CA ALA A 161 -0.81 18.20 -2.42
C ALA A 161 -1.87 18.40 -1.32
N ALA A 162 -1.83 19.53 -0.61
CA ALA A 162 -2.77 19.83 0.45
C ALA A 162 -4.23 19.86 -0.05
N LEU A 163 -4.46 20.42 -1.24
CA LEU A 163 -5.79 20.46 -1.84
C LEU A 163 -6.28 19.07 -2.22
N LEU A 164 -5.41 18.22 -2.78
CA LEU A 164 -5.73 16.82 -3.10
C LEU A 164 -6.08 16.01 -1.84
N GLU A 165 -5.30 16.14 -0.79
CA GLU A 165 -5.55 15.45 0.48
C GLU A 165 -6.86 15.91 1.14
N TYR A 166 -7.14 17.21 1.10
CA TYR A 166 -8.43 17.73 1.53
C TYR A 166 -9.60 17.10 0.77
N LYS A 167 -9.48 16.99 -0.56
CA LYS A 167 -10.51 16.38 -1.41
C LYS A 167 -10.69 14.90 -1.12
N MET A 168 -9.61 14.14 -0.95
CA MET A 168 -9.68 12.73 -0.55
C MET A 168 -10.45 12.57 0.77
N ARG A 169 -10.16 13.40 1.78
CA ARG A 169 -10.91 13.38 3.06
C ARG A 169 -12.39 13.80 2.88
N LYS A 170 -12.65 14.79 2.06
CA LYS A 170 -14.02 15.23 1.74
C LYS A 170 -14.86 14.12 1.09
N PHE A 171 -14.23 13.25 0.29
CA PHE A 171 -14.87 12.09 -0.33
C PHE A 171 -14.91 10.85 0.58
N GLY A 172 -14.38 10.93 1.80
CA GLY A 172 -14.54 9.90 2.83
C GLY A 172 -13.31 9.07 3.15
N ALA A 173 -12.13 9.45 2.68
CA ALA A 173 -10.89 8.80 3.07
C ALA A 173 -10.54 9.06 4.55
N GLN A 174 -9.92 8.07 5.20
CA GLN A 174 -9.36 8.22 6.55
C GLN A 174 -8.11 9.13 6.55
N GLY A 175 -7.43 9.22 5.42
CA GLY A 175 -6.21 10.01 5.21
C GLY A 175 -5.45 9.51 4.00
N PRO A 176 -4.31 10.15 3.65
CA PRO A 176 -3.46 9.66 2.58
C PRO A 176 -2.81 8.31 2.96
N SER A 177 -2.50 7.48 1.97
CA SER A 177 -1.77 6.21 2.14
C SER A 177 -0.32 6.44 2.55
N PHE A 178 0.26 7.50 2.00
CA PHE A 178 1.62 7.99 2.19
C PHE A 178 1.64 9.51 1.96
N PRO A 179 2.74 10.23 2.27
CA PRO A 179 2.88 11.65 1.92
C PRO A 179 2.73 11.84 0.43
N THR A 180 1.72 12.62 0.01
CA THR A 180 1.42 12.89 -1.40
C THR A 180 2.63 13.54 -2.10
N ILE A 181 3.07 12.95 -3.22
CA ILE A 181 4.15 13.50 -4.03
C ILE A 181 3.56 14.35 -5.15
N VAL A 182 3.94 15.61 -5.20
CA VAL A 182 3.66 16.52 -6.31
C VAL A 182 5.01 17.07 -6.80
N ALA A 183 5.30 16.88 -8.07
CA ALA A 183 6.55 17.31 -8.68
C ALA A 183 6.29 18.06 -9.98
N PHE A 184 6.88 19.25 -10.12
CA PHE A 184 6.76 20.09 -11.31
C PHE A 184 8.06 20.13 -12.10
N GLY A 185 7.96 20.05 -13.43
CA GLY A 185 9.07 20.10 -14.35
C GLY A 185 10.21 19.16 -13.96
N PRO A 186 11.47 19.63 -13.84
CA PRO A 186 12.62 18.78 -13.53
C PRO A 186 12.53 18.01 -12.20
N HIS A 187 11.67 18.41 -11.26
CA HIS A 187 11.45 17.68 -10.01
C HIS A 187 10.80 16.32 -10.25
N ALA A 188 10.00 16.18 -11.31
CA ALA A 188 9.41 14.90 -11.70
C ALA A 188 10.47 13.82 -12.00
N ALA A 189 11.71 14.23 -12.34
CA ALA A 189 12.83 13.32 -12.58
C ALA A 189 13.34 12.61 -11.30
N VAL A 190 12.83 12.95 -10.12
CA VAL A 190 13.18 12.34 -8.84
C VAL A 190 12.01 11.44 -8.39
N PRO A 191 12.13 10.10 -8.44
CA PRO A 191 11.00 9.19 -8.16
C PRO A 191 10.33 9.41 -6.79
N HIS A 192 11.13 9.67 -5.75
CA HIS A 192 10.68 9.98 -4.39
C HIS A 192 10.95 11.47 -4.06
N HIS A 193 10.46 12.37 -4.93
CA HIS A 193 10.58 13.80 -4.70
C HIS A 193 9.88 14.22 -3.40
N GLU A 194 10.52 15.09 -2.63
CA GLU A 194 9.88 15.73 -1.48
C GLU A 194 9.11 16.97 -1.95
N THR A 195 7.79 16.90 -1.90
CA THR A 195 6.86 17.98 -2.26
C THR A 195 7.21 19.28 -1.52
N GLY A 196 7.45 20.34 -2.26
CA GLY A 196 7.99 21.60 -1.73
C GLY A 196 7.26 22.86 -2.21
N ASP A 197 8.02 23.98 -2.19
CA ASP A 197 7.50 25.31 -2.51
C ASP A 197 7.72 25.73 -3.96
N THR A 198 8.14 24.79 -4.83
CA THR A 198 8.31 25.07 -6.27
C THR A 198 6.98 25.45 -6.87
N LYS A 199 6.99 26.54 -7.66
CA LYS A 199 5.79 27.10 -8.28
C LYS A 199 5.60 26.57 -9.68
N LEU A 200 4.40 26.12 -9.97
CA LEU A 200 3.95 25.68 -11.28
C LEU A 200 4.07 26.79 -12.31
N GLN A 201 4.65 26.49 -13.45
CA GLN A 201 4.80 27.39 -14.59
C GLN A 201 4.14 26.80 -15.84
N PHE A 202 3.74 27.67 -16.77
CA PHE A 202 3.23 27.23 -18.07
C PHE A 202 4.32 26.43 -18.81
N GLY A 203 3.98 25.22 -19.24
CA GLY A 203 4.89 24.29 -19.90
C GLY A 203 5.51 23.26 -18.96
N ASP A 204 5.25 23.30 -17.64
CA ASP A 204 5.76 22.25 -16.74
C ASP A 204 5.04 20.92 -16.94
N GLU A 205 5.79 19.83 -16.83
CA GLU A 205 5.22 18.53 -16.53
C GLU A 205 4.78 18.48 -15.07
N ILE A 206 3.64 17.88 -14.80
CA ILE A 206 3.15 17.61 -13.46
C ILE A 206 3.11 16.11 -13.25
N LEU A 207 3.84 15.61 -12.25
CA LEU A 207 3.70 14.26 -11.74
C LEU A 207 3.05 14.34 -10.36
N ILE A 208 1.94 13.64 -10.20
CA ILE A 208 1.27 13.49 -8.89
C ILE A 208 1.16 12.02 -8.57
N ASP A 209 1.76 11.64 -7.43
CA ASP A 209 1.70 10.29 -6.86
C ASP A 209 0.99 10.37 -5.51
N PHE A 210 -0.12 9.63 -5.38
CA PHE A 210 -1.05 9.79 -4.28
C PHE A 210 -1.89 8.54 -4.07
N GLY A 211 -2.41 8.42 -2.88
CA GLY A 211 -3.36 7.39 -2.52
C GLY A 211 -4.06 7.70 -1.22
N CYS A 212 -5.09 6.94 -0.87
CA CYS A 212 -5.79 7.14 0.38
C CYS A 212 -6.17 5.82 1.07
N ARG A 213 -6.64 5.92 2.31
CA ARG A 213 -7.02 4.77 3.13
C ARG A 213 -8.51 4.72 3.39
N VAL A 214 -9.07 3.50 3.26
CA VAL A 214 -10.44 3.14 3.66
C VAL A 214 -10.39 1.88 4.51
N ASN A 215 -10.92 1.92 5.71
CA ASN A 215 -10.84 0.84 6.70
C ASN A 215 -9.40 0.31 6.91
N GLY A 216 -8.41 1.21 6.85
CA GLY A 216 -6.98 0.90 6.96
C GLY A 216 -6.31 0.47 5.66
N TYR A 217 -7.05 0.03 4.64
CA TYR A 217 -6.50 -0.43 3.35
C TYR A 217 -6.15 0.75 2.45
N CYS A 218 -4.99 0.65 1.81
CA CYS A 218 -4.39 1.67 0.95
C CYS A 218 -4.81 1.53 -0.51
N SER A 219 -4.83 2.65 -1.23
CA SER A 219 -4.69 2.74 -2.68
C SER A 219 -3.41 3.47 -3.04
N ASP A 220 -2.96 3.31 -4.27
CA ASP A 220 -1.77 3.92 -4.84
C ASP A 220 -1.99 4.23 -6.32
N ILE A 221 -1.65 5.45 -6.75
CA ILE A 221 -1.88 5.91 -8.12
C ILE A 221 -0.95 7.06 -8.48
N THR A 222 -0.29 6.97 -9.62
CA THR A 222 0.45 8.09 -10.21
C THR A 222 -0.11 8.50 -11.55
N ARG A 223 -0.19 9.82 -11.77
CA ARG A 223 -0.50 10.41 -13.06
C ARG A 223 0.52 11.49 -13.41
N THR A 224 0.95 11.49 -14.67
CA THR A 224 1.81 12.53 -15.23
C THR A 224 1.09 13.21 -16.39
N PHE A 225 1.14 14.53 -16.47
CA PHE A 225 0.47 15.34 -17.49
C PHE A 225 1.19 16.69 -17.68
N LEU A 226 0.76 17.49 -18.66
CA LEU A 226 1.34 18.82 -18.94
C LEU A 226 0.44 19.94 -18.41
N PHE A 227 1.06 21.01 -17.90
CA PHE A 227 0.40 22.27 -17.64
C PHE A 227 0.68 23.26 -18.78
N GLY A 228 -0.17 23.27 -19.79
CA GLY A 228 0.07 23.96 -21.05
C GLY A 228 1.05 23.20 -21.94
N ASP A 229 1.17 23.62 -23.18
CA ASP A 229 2.16 23.08 -24.14
C ASP A 229 2.90 24.24 -24.82
N ASP A 230 4.17 24.38 -24.48
CA ASP A 230 5.05 25.41 -25.05
C ASP A 230 5.75 24.94 -26.35
N GLY A 231 5.42 23.74 -26.81
CA GLY A 231 5.94 23.13 -28.04
C GLY A 231 7.33 22.48 -27.91
N LYS A 232 7.87 22.35 -26.69
CA LYS A 232 9.23 21.79 -26.45
C LYS A 232 9.22 20.33 -25.94
N HIS A 233 8.07 19.70 -25.82
CA HIS A 233 7.88 18.40 -25.15
C HIS A 233 7.98 17.18 -26.08
N GLU A 234 8.64 17.25 -27.23
CA GLU A 234 8.66 16.14 -28.20
C GLU A 234 9.32 14.86 -27.64
N GLU A 235 10.40 14.99 -26.88
CA GLU A 235 11.06 13.83 -26.25
C GLU A 235 10.21 13.27 -25.12
N PHE A 236 9.68 14.14 -24.24
CA PHE A 236 8.76 13.77 -23.18
C PHE A 236 7.55 13.03 -23.73
N LYS A 237 6.89 13.52 -24.78
CA LYS A 237 5.72 12.88 -25.41
C LYS A 237 6.07 11.48 -25.95
N LYS A 238 7.27 11.30 -26.52
CA LYS A 238 7.75 9.98 -26.98
C LYS A 238 7.99 9.03 -25.81
N ALA A 239 8.67 9.51 -24.76
CA ALA A 239 8.91 8.73 -23.54
C ALA A 239 7.58 8.36 -22.86
N TYR A 240 6.63 9.30 -22.77
CA TYR A 240 5.29 9.07 -22.23
C TYR A 240 4.55 7.96 -22.95
N ALA A 241 4.57 7.97 -24.29
CA ALA A 241 3.94 6.93 -25.08
C ALA A 241 4.56 5.55 -24.80
N CYS A 242 5.88 5.48 -24.58
CA CYS A 242 6.55 4.22 -24.23
C CYS A 242 6.18 3.75 -22.80
N VAL A 243 6.09 4.66 -21.83
CA VAL A 243 5.66 4.30 -20.46
C VAL A 243 4.20 3.83 -20.47
N LEU A 244 3.31 4.53 -21.17
CA LEU A 244 1.90 4.14 -21.29
C LEU A 244 1.75 2.76 -21.93
N GLU A 245 2.52 2.48 -22.99
CA GLU A 245 2.46 1.17 -23.63
C GLU A 245 3.06 0.07 -22.75
N ALA A 246 4.13 0.35 -22.00
CA ALA A 246 4.68 -0.58 -21.00
C ALA A 246 3.62 -0.95 -19.95
N HIS A 247 2.90 0.04 -19.39
CA HIS A 247 1.78 -0.15 -18.47
C HIS A 247 0.66 -0.99 -19.11
N ASN A 248 0.24 -0.69 -20.35
CA ASN A 248 -0.78 -1.44 -21.07
C ASN A 248 -0.36 -2.90 -21.28
N LEU A 249 0.91 -3.13 -21.63
CA LEU A 249 1.45 -4.49 -21.85
C LEU A 249 1.44 -5.32 -20.55
N VAL A 250 1.75 -4.71 -19.40
CA VAL A 250 1.63 -5.39 -18.11
C VAL A 250 0.19 -5.84 -17.88
N GLN A 251 -0.77 -4.95 -18.02
CA GLN A 251 -2.18 -5.26 -17.80
C GLN A 251 -2.73 -6.33 -18.78
N GLN A 252 -2.17 -6.43 -19.98
CA GLN A 252 -2.57 -7.43 -20.98
C GLN A 252 -1.91 -8.78 -20.79
N LYS A 253 -0.63 -8.82 -20.38
CA LYS A 253 0.21 -10.03 -20.41
C LYS A 253 0.40 -10.68 -19.05
N LEU A 254 0.32 -9.90 -17.94
CA LEU A 254 0.50 -10.44 -16.61
C LEU A 254 -0.69 -11.33 -16.25
N VAL A 255 -0.40 -12.57 -15.83
CA VAL A 255 -1.39 -13.56 -15.45
C VAL A 255 -0.99 -14.27 -14.16
N SER A 256 -1.97 -14.86 -13.47
CA SER A 256 -1.71 -15.71 -12.31
C SER A 256 -0.78 -16.88 -12.68
N GLY A 257 0.18 -17.16 -11.82
CA GLY A 257 1.23 -18.18 -12.02
C GLY A 257 2.56 -17.60 -12.48
N MET A 258 2.62 -16.35 -12.94
CA MET A 258 3.89 -15.63 -13.17
C MET A 258 4.55 -15.23 -11.85
N THR A 259 5.87 -15.13 -11.87
CA THR A 259 6.66 -14.56 -10.77
C THR A 259 6.71 -13.04 -10.87
N GLY A 260 7.08 -12.37 -9.78
CA GLY A 260 7.34 -10.93 -9.79
C GLY A 260 8.47 -10.53 -10.75
N ILE A 261 9.46 -11.42 -10.98
CA ILE A 261 10.53 -11.24 -12.00
C ILE A 261 9.93 -11.20 -13.40
N GLU A 262 9.07 -12.16 -13.73
CA GLU A 262 8.42 -12.24 -15.04
C GLU A 262 7.47 -11.06 -15.27
N ALA A 263 6.80 -10.59 -14.23
CA ALA A 263 5.95 -9.40 -14.29
C ALA A 263 6.77 -8.13 -14.58
N ASP A 264 7.87 -7.89 -13.84
CA ASP A 264 8.78 -6.76 -14.05
C ASP A 264 9.39 -6.78 -15.46
N ALA A 265 9.75 -7.97 -15.95
CA ALA A 265 10.34 -8.13 -17.28
C ALA A 265 9.43 -7.62 -18.39
N ILE A 266 8.10 -7.72 -18.26
CA ILE A 266 7.16 -7.22 -19.29
C ILE A 266 7.38 -5.74 -19.59
N ALA A 267 7.43 -4.90 -18.57
CA ALA A 267 7.64 -3.46 -18.73
C ALA A 267 9.11 -3.14 -19.04
N ARG A 268 10.04 -3.76 -18.32
CA ARG A 268 11.46 -3.46 -18.41
C ARG A 268 12.03 -3.79 -19.78
N GLU A 269 11.71 -4.95 -20.37
CA GLU A 269 12.17 -5.34 -21.70
C GLU A 269 11.60 -4.40 -22.77
N TYR A 270 10.35 -3.99 -22.64
CA TYR A 270 9.74 -3.05 -23.57
C TYR A 270 10.40 -1.67 -23.50
N LEU A 271 10.59 -1.11 -22.29
CA LEU A 271 11.27 0.16 -22.11
C LEU A 271 12.74 0.11 -22.57
N ASN A 272 13.44 -1.02 -22.39
CA ASN A 272 14.76 -1.25 -22.97
C ASN A 272 14.74 -1.19 -24.50
N ALA A 273 13.76 -1.83 -25.13
CA ALA A 273 13.62 -1.82 -26.59
C ALA A 273 13.29 -0.41 -27.14
N CYS A 274 12.60 0.42 -26.35
CA CYS A 274 12.35 1.83 -26.67
C CYS A 274 13.59 2.75 -26.43
N GLY A 275 14.67 2.24 -25.83
CA GLY A 275 15.86 3.03 -25.48
C GLY A 275 15.80 3.77 -24.14
N TYR A 276 14.78 3.46 -23.30
CA TYR A 276 14.58 4.10 -21.99
C TYR A 276 14.92 3.18 -20.80
N GLY A 277 15.47 2.00 -21.04
CA GLY A 277 15.69 1.01 -19.97
C GLY A 277 16.58 1.48 -18.82
N GLU A 278 17.63 2.26 -19.10
CA GLU A 278 18.49 2.82 -18.05
C GLU A 278 17.79 3.92 -17.21
N LEU A 279 16.71 4.48 -17.73
CA LEU A 279 15.90 5.48 -17.04
C LEU A 279 14.77 4.85 -16.18
N PHE A 280 14.50 3.56 -16.32
CA PHE A 280 13.59 2.81 -15.44
C PHE A 280 14.36 2.23 -14.25
N THR A 281 14.49 3.02 -13.20
CA THR A 281 15.44 2.80 -12.10
C THR A 281 14.87 2.07 -10.88
N HIS A 282 13.57 1.80 -10.85
CA HIS A 282 12.90 1.10 -9.75
C HIS A 282 12.24 -0.20 -10.21
N SER A 283 11.55 -0.89 -9.32
CA SER A 283 10.74 -2.08 -9.61
C SER A 283 9.46 -1.71 -10.37
N LEU A 284 8.88 -2.68 -11.09
CA LEU A 284 7.58 -2.49 -11.71
C LEU A 284 6.47 -2.20 -10.70
N GLY A 285 6.60 -2.74 -9.47
CA GLY A 285 5.60 -2.53 -8.45
C GLY A 285 5.82 -3.33 -7.17
N HIS A 286 4.90 -3.13 -6.24
CA HIS A 286 4.88 -3.73 -4.90
C HIS A 286 3.47 -4.08 -4.49
N GLY A 287 3.33 -5.00 -3.53
CA GLY A 287 2.04 -5.32 -2.92
C GLY A 287 1.43 -4.11 -2.21
N ILE A 288 0.10 -4.05 -2.22
CA ILE A 288 -0.70 -3.01 -1.57
C ILE A 288 -1.74 -3.68 -0.67
N GLY A 289 -1.91 -3.15 0.54
CA GLY A 289 -2.90 -3.65 1.49
C GLY A 289 -3.10 -2.70 2.66
N LEU A 290 -2.88 -3.16 3.88
CA LEU A 290 -2.87 -2.30 5.08
C LEU A 290 -1.65 -1.39 5.12
N ARG A 291 -0.56 -1.79 4.47
CA ARG A 291 0.59 -0.94 4.17
C ARG A 291 0.58 -0.63 2.68
N VAL A 292 1.06 0.54 2.32
CA VAL A 292 1.22 0.88 0.89
C VAL A 292 2.25 -0.03 0.25
N HIS A 293 3.36 -0.31 0.95
CA HIS A 293 4.38 -1.26 0.51
C HIS A 293 4.29 -2.54 1.33
N GLU A 294 3.86 -3.63 0.69
CA GLU A 294 3.89 -4.99 1.25
C GLU A 294 4.26 -6.02 0.17
N ARG A 295 4.17 -7.30 0.47
CA ARG A 295 4.35 -8.35 -0.53
C ARG A 295 3.10 -8.49 -1.42
N PRO A 296 3.29 -8.90 -2.72
CA PRO A 296 4.50 -9.34 -3.38
C PRO A 296 5.37 -8.18 -3.88
N SER A 297 6.63 -8.48 -4.31
CA SER A 297 7.48 -7.54 -5.05
C SER A 297 7.47 -7.92 -6.54
N LEU A 298 7.13 -6.96 -7.40
CA LEU A 298 7.22 -7.09 -8.85
C LEU A 298 8.52 -6.42 -9.31
N SER A 299 9.63 -7.16 -9.25
CA SER A 299 10.98 -6.62 -9.43
C SER A 299 11.91 -7.67 -10.00
N ILE A 300 13.11 -7.26 -10.38
CA ILE A 300 14.19 -8.19 -10.83
C ILE A 300 14.61 -9.23 -9.77
N LYS A 301 14.09 -9.14 -8.54
CA LYS A 301 14.32 -10.08 -7.43
C LYS A 301 13.04 -10.70 -6.89
N GLY A 302 11.90 -10.44 -7.51
CA GLY A 302 10.59 -10.89 -7.08
C GLY A 302 10.31 -12.35 -7.44
N GLU A 303 10.85 -13.31 -6.68
CA GLU A 303 10.69 -14.75 -6.95
C GLU A 303 9.29 -15.28 -6.61
N GLN A 304 8.47 -14.50 -5.93
CA GLN A 304 7.15 -14.92 -5.50
C GLN A 304 6.21 -15.12 -6.69
N VAL A 305 5.48 -16.24 -6.68
CA VAL A 305 4.44 -16.53 -7.67
C VAL A 305 3.20 -15.71 -7.37
N LEU A 306 2.74 -14.95 -8.34
CA LEU A 306 1.54 -14.13 -8.26
C LEU A 306 0.28 -14.98 -8.44
N CYS A 307 -0.75 -14.74 -7.62
CA CYS A 307 -2.01 -15.49 -7.70
C CYS A 307 -3.23 -14.57 -7.51
N ASP A 308 -4.40 -15.10 -7.82
CA ASP A 308 -5.67 -14.40 -7.69
C ASP A 308 -5.90 -13.91 -6.25
N GLY A 309 -6.40 -12.68 -6.13
CA GLY A 309 -6.61 -11.99 -4.86
C GLY A 309 -5.40 -11.20 -4.36
N MET A 310 -4.22 -11.33 -4.96
CA MET A 310 -3.10 -10.43 -4.68
C MET A 310 -3.39 -9.05 -5.27
N VAL A 311 -3.00 -7.99 -4.54
CA VAL A 311 -3.12 -6.59 -4.96
C VAL A 311 -1.73 -5.98 -4.96
N PHE A 312 -1.40 -5.24 -6.02
CA PHE A 312 -0.10 -4.60 -6.20
C PHE A 312 -0.18 -3.38 -7.12
N SER A 313 0.86 -2.55 -7.12
CA SER A 313 1.02 -1.47 -8.09
C SER A 313 1.54 -2.01 -9.43
N ASP A 314 1.12 -1.35 -10.51
CA ASP A 314 1.65 -1.47 -11.86
C ASP A 314 2.08 -0.06 -12.28
N GLU A 315 3.38 0.25 -12.08
CA GLU A 315 3.91 1.62 -12.03
C GLU A 315 5.18 1.82 -12.89
N PRO A 316 5.22 1.42 -14.16
CA PRO A 316 6.39 1.70 -14.98
C PRO A 316 6.64 3.22 -15.05
N GLY A 317 7.94 3.60 -14.97
CA GLY A 317 8.34 5.00 -15.03
C GLY A 317 9.72 5.19 -15.64
N VAL A 318 9.96 6.37 -16.19
CA VAL A 318 11.26 6.80 -16.72
C VAL A 318 11.61 8.18 -16.18
N TYR A 319 12.88 8.36 -15.79
CA TYR A 319 13.33 9.57 -15.09
C TYR A 319 14.64 10.07 -15.71
N LYS A 320 14.55 11.19 -16.43
CA LYS A 320 15.71 11.86 -17.06
C LYS A 320 16.14 13.01 -16.18
N VAL A 321 17.20 12.78 -15.40
CA VAL A 321 17.68 13.70 -14.37
C VAL A 321 17.84 15.12 -14.91
N GLY A 322 17.21 16.09 -14.25
CA GLY A 322 17.25 17.50 -14.57
C GLY A 322 16.38 17.92 -15.76
N GLU A 323 15.63 16.98 -16.36
CA GLU A 323 14.76 17.26 -17.49
C GLU A 323 13.29 16.90 -17.15
N TYR A 324 12.94 15.62 -17.06
CA TYR A 324 11.55 15.18 -16.82
C TYR A 324 11.48 13.82 -16.12
N GLY A 325 10.36 13.55 -15.49
CA GLY A 325 9.98 12.23 -15.01
C GLY A 325 8.55 11.86 -15.43
N ILE A 326 8.36 10.59 -15.72
CA ILE A 326 7.06 10.04 -16.11
C ILE A 326 6.82 8.77 -15.31
N ARG A 327 5.71 8.69 -14.59
CA ARG A 327 5.17 7.45 -14.00
C ARG A 327 3.68 7.39 -14.31
N ILE A 328 3.23 6.20 -14.72
CA ILE A 328 1.80 5.89 -14.89
C ILE A 328 1.55 4.67 -14.06
N GLU A 329 0.68 4.79 -13.09
CA GLU A 329 0.46 3.78 -12.08
C GLU A 329 -1.01 3.52 -11.82
N ASP A 330 -1.34 2.25 -11.67
CA ASP A 330 -2.62 1.79 -11.15
C ASP A 330 -2.42 0.82 -9.99
N THR A 331 -3.30 0.88 -9.01
CA THR A 331 -3.55 -0.26 -8.10
C THR A 331 -4.32 -1.33 -8.86
N VAL A 332 -3.79 -2.54 -8.92
CA VAL A 332 -4.38 -3.66 -9.67
C VAL A 332 -4.48 -4.92 -8.80
N THR A 333 -5.36 -5.85 -9.20
CA THR A 333 -5.46 -7.20 -8.61
C THR A 333 -5.45 -8.26 -9.70
N LEU A 334 -5.08 -9.49 -9.34
CA LEU A 334 -5.35 -10.66 -10.18
C LEU A 334 -6.72 -11.24 -9.83
N LYS A 335 -7.54 -11.44 -10.85
CA LYS A 335 -8.86 -12.07 -10.74
C LYS A 335 -9.13 -12.92 -11.98
N ASP A 336 -9.58 -14.15 -11.77
CA ASP A 336 -9.82 -15.13 -12.85
C ASP A 336 -8.59 -15.31 -13.75
N GLY A 337 -7.40 -15.31 -13.14
CA GLY A 337 -6.10 -15.45 -13.79
C GLY A 337 -5.59 -14.22 -14.52
N LYS A 338 -6.26 -13.06 -14.47
CA LYS A 338 -5.93 -11.85 -15.24
C LYS A 338 -5.86 -10.62 -14.34
N VAL A 339 -5.14 -9.61 -14.83
CA VAL A 339 -5.12 -8.29 -14.18
C VAL A 339 -6.48 -7.62 -14.29
N LYS A 340 -6.94 -7.08 -13.17
CA LYS A 340 -8.08 -6.17 -13.08
C LYS A 340 -7.62 -4.89 -12.36
N SER A 341 -7.63 -3.77 -13.05
CA SER A 341 -7.38 -2.47 -12.43
C SER A 341 -8.58 -2.04 -11.56
N PHE A 342 -8.30 -1.42 -10.42
CA PHE A 342 -9.27 -0.69 -9.61
C PHE A 342 -9.46 0.75 -10.11
N MET A 343 -8.58 1.21 -11.02
CA MET A 343 -8.60 2.54 -11.61
C MET A 343 -9.37 2.54 -12.94
N GLY A 344 -10.30 3.44 -13.11
CA GLY A 344 -11.10 3.48 -14.34
C GLY A 344 -11.70 4.85 -14.64
N ARG A 345 -11.42 5.85 -13.78
CA ARG A 345 -12.02 7.19 -13.86
C ARG A 345 -11.03 8.27 -14.26
N THR A 346 -9.72 8.02 -14.09
CA THR A 346 -8.65 8.96 -14.46
C THR A 346 -8.03 8.58 -15.80
N LYS A 347 -7.73 9.59 -16.62
CA LYS A 347 -7.04 9.38 -17.89
C LYS A 347 -5.61 8.90 -17.66
N LYS A 348 -5.18 7.96 -18.47
CA LYS A 348 -3.79 7.48 -18.55
C LYS A 348 -3.05 8.06 -19.73
N GLU A 349 -3.79 8.39 -20.81
CA GLU A 349 -3.24 9.07 -21.96
C GLU A 349 -2.77 10.47 -21.56
N LEU A 350 -1.69 10.93 -22.20
CA LEU A 350 -1.19 12.28 -21.96
C LEU A 350 -2.30 13.32 -22.26
N PHE A 351 -2.54 14.19 -21.30
CA PHE A 351 -3.42 15.32 -21.48
C PHE A 351 -2.72 16.62 -21.08
N ILE A 352 -3.27 17.74 -21.53
CA ILE A 352 -2.80 19.07 -21.24
C ILE A 352 -3.89 19.76 -20.42
N LEU A 353 -3.48 20.36 -19.32
CA LEU A 353 -4.35 21.11 -18.42
C LEU A 353 -4.29 22.61 -18.76
#